data_5ac92da5f909cf5d79805d363cf23bbf
#
_entry.id   5ac92da5f909cf5d79805d363cf23bbf
#
_cell.length_a   1.000
_cell.length_b   1.000
_cell.length_c   1.000
_cell.angle_alpha   90.00
_cell.angle_beta   90.00
_cell.angle_gamma   90.00
#
_symmetry.space_group_name_H-M   'P 1'
#
loop_
_entity.id
_entity.type
_entity.pdbx_description
1 polymer ?
#
loop_
_entity_poly.entity_id
_entity_poly.type
_entity_poly.pdbx_seq_one_letter_code
_entity_poly.pdbx_strand_id
1 'polypeptide(L)'
;ACGKDRWRGELDDHSAHISKLSDGKLWEFRNQSRNRLVDFIRERFERQAIVSGLPSEVVEIADQVLDPDTLTLGFARRFVPYKRPDLLLYDPERLVRILTNSEHPLQLVLAGKAPPFDEAGKGLIQKWAQFIQQHNLYRHVLFLSDYDMLLTENLVQGVDVWLNTPRRPWEASGTSGMKVLVNGGLNLSELDGWWAEAFTPEVGWALGDGQEHGDDPALDAAEAIALY
;
A
#
# COMPACT_ATOMS: atom_id res chain seq x y z
N ALA A 1 -20.88 15.55 -1.60
CA ALA A 1 -21.01 17.00 -1.53
C ALA A 1 -20.95 17.69 -2.90
N CYS A 2 -20.15 17.19 -3.84
CA CYS A 2 -19.90 17.89 -5.13
C CYS A 2 -20.81 17.50 -6.30
N GLY A 3 -21.72 16.56 -6.17
CA GLY A 3 -22.60 16.09 -7.25
C GLY A 3 -21.90 15.20 -8.29
N LYS A 4 -22.64 14.34 -8.95
CA LYS A 4 -22.09 13.30 -9.85
C LYS A 4 -21.39 13.84 -11.11
N ASP A 5 -21.72 15.03 -11.55
CA ASP A 5 -21.23 15.57 -12.84
C ASP A 5 -20.19 16.70 -12.72
N ARG A 6 -19.80 17.06 -11.49
CA ARG A 6 -18.88 18.17 -11.26
C ARG A 6 -17.46 17.94 -11.76
N TRP A 7 -17.04 16.71 -11.94
CA TRP A 7 -15.76 16.37 -12.53
C TRP A 7 -15.61 16.77 -14.03
N ARG A 8 -16.72 17.16 -14.65
CA ARG A 8 -16.77 17.63 -16.05
C ARG A 8 -16.73 19.13 -16.19
N GLY A 9 -16.84 19.87 -15.09
CA GLY A 9 -16.86 21.33 -15.08
C GLY A 9 -15.54 21.96 -14.66
N GLU A 10 -15.52 23.27 -14.51
CA GLU A 10 -14.41 24.00 -13.93
C GLU A 10 -14.18 23.52 -12.49
N LEU A 11 -12.92 23.33 -12.14
CA LEU A 11 -12.49 22.96 -10.79
C LEU A 11 -12.64 24.17 -9.87
N ASP A 12 -13.86 24.44 -9.43
CA ASP A 12 -14.08 25.35 -8.32
C ASP A 12 -13.26 24.88 -7.11
N ASP A 13 -12.86 25.81 -6.29
CA ASP A 13 -12.14 25.55 -5.06
C ASP A 13 -13.00 24.67 -4.13
N HIS A 14 -12.76 23.34 -4.20
CA HIS A 14 -13.43 22.37 -3.34
C HIS A 14 -12.99 22.48 -1.88
N SER A 15 -11.88 23.15 -1.58
CA SER A 15 -11.34 23.33 -0.24
C SER A 15 -12.38 24.03 0.66
N ALA A 16 -13.07 25.04 0.14
CA ALA A 16 -14.12 25.76 0.84
C ALA A 16 -15.35 24.89 1.18
N HIS A 17 -15.58 23.79 0.47
CA HIS A 17 -16.65 22.86 0.79
C HIS A 17 -16.21 21.79 1.78
N ILE A 18 -14.97 21.28 1.65
CA ILE A 18 -14.39 20.27 2.53
C ILE A 18 -14.17 20.85 3.93
N SER A 19 -13.66 22.10 4.03
CA SER A 19 -13.41 22.78 5.31
C SER A 19 -14.66 23.04 6.15
N LYS A 20 -15.85 22.91 5.57
CA LYS A 20 -17.13 23.01 6.30
C LYS A 20 -17.56 21.68 6.94
N LEU A 21 -16.92 20.59 6.59
CA LEU A 21 -17.22 19.29 7.19
C LEU A 21 -16.50 19.19 8.55
N SER A 22 -17.16 18.57 9.52
CA SER A 22 -16.50 18.25 10.78
C SER A 22 -15.50 17.09 10.59
N ASP A 23 -14.48 17.04 11.44
CA ASP A 23 -13.51 15.94 11.46
C ASP A 23 -14.19 14.58 11.58
N GLY A 24 -15.21 14.47 12.43
CA GLY A 24 -16.02 13.26 12.58
C GLY A 24 -16.68 12.81 11.27
N LYS A 25 -17.14 13.76 10.44
CA LYS A 25 -17.74 13.44 9.14
C LYS A 25 -16.69 13.00 8.12
N LEU A 26 -15.52 13.62 8.11
CA LEU A 26 -14.39 13.19 7.28
C LEU A 26 -13.92 11.81 7.69
N TRP A 27 -13.81 11.56 9.00
CA TRP A 27 -13.44 10.24 9.54
C TRP A 27 -14.45 9.15 9.18
N GLU A 28 -15.75 9.47 9.23
CA GLU A 28 -16.81 8.54 8.80
C GLU A 28 -16.64 8.11 7.33
N PHE A 29 -16.29 9.03 6.43
CA PHE A 29 -16.02 8.70 5.03
C PHE A 29 -14.81 7.76 4.90
N ARG A 30 -13.75 8.01 5.67
CA ARG A 30 -12.58 7.14 5.69
C ARG A 30 -12.94 5.74 6.20
N ASN A 31 -13.67 5.64 7.30
CA ASN A 31 -14.11 4.36 7.86
C ASN A 31 -14.96 3.56 6.88
N GLN A 32 -15.89 4.20 6.17
CA GLN A 32 -16.69 3.54 5.14
C GLN A 32 -15.83 2.98 4.01
N SER A 33 -14.77 3.70 3.62
CA SER A 33 -13.85 3.25 2.58
C SER A 33 -12.96 2.09 3.06
N ARG A 34 -12.48 2.13 4.30
CA ARG A 34 -11.71 1.02 4.91
C ARG A 34 -12.55 -0.24 5.04
N ASN A 35 -13.77 -0.14 5.55
CA ASN A 35 -14.67 -1.28 5.66
C ASN A 35 -14.91 -1.94 4.29
N ARG A 36 -15.22 -1.13 3.25
CA ARG A 36 -15.38 -1.66 1.89
C ARG A 36 -14.14 -2.34 1.36
N LEU A 37 -12.95 -1.79 1.64
CA LEU A 37 -11.70 -2.42 1.24
C LEU A 37 -11.52 -3.77 1.93
N VAL A 38 -11.73 -3.85 3.24
CA VAL A 38 -11.58 -5.10 4.00
C VAL A 38 -12.54 -6.16 3.50
N ASP A 39 -13.83 -5.83 3.33
CA ASP A 39 -14.84 -6.76 2.81
C ASP A 39 -14.45 -7.27 1.42
N PHE A 40 -14.08 -6.37 0.51
CA PHE A 40 -13.61 -6.71 -0.84
C PHE A 40 -12.38 -7.62 -0.84
N ILE A 41 -11.42 -7.34 0.06
CA ILE A 41 -10.19 -8.15 0.17
C ILE A 41 -10.49 -9.53 0.71
N ARG A 42 -11.35 -9.66 1.72
CA ARG A 42 -11.73 -10.95 2.31
C ARG A 42 -12.32 -11.89 1.27
N GLU A 43 -13.30 -11.42 0.49
CA GLU A 43 -13.89 -12.21 -0.61
C GLU A 43 -12.86 -12.59 -1.68
N ARG A 44 -11.95 -11.67 -2.02
CA ARG A 44 -10.93 -11.92 -3.03
C ARG A 44 -9.87 -12.89 -2.53
N PHE A 45 -9.42 -12.72 -1.30
CA PHE A 45 -8.42 -13.57 -0.67
C PHE A 45 -8.92 -15.01 -0.49
N GLU A 46 -10.17 -15.20 -0.06
CA GLU A 46 -10.78 -16.52 0.02
C GLU A 46 -10.70 -17.26 -1.33
N ARG A 47 -11.17 -16.63 -2.39
CA ARG A 47 -11.09 -17.20 -3.75
C ARG A 47 -9.64 -17.51 -4.16
N GLN A 48 -8.72 -16.59 -3.90
CA GLN A 48 -7.31 -16.78 -4.20
C GLN A 48 -6.72 -17.94 -3.39
N ALA A 49 -7.01 -18.05 -2.11
CA ALA A 49 -6.52 -19.09 -1.23
C ALA A 49 -6.94 -20.49 -1.71
N ILE A 50 -8.20 -20.64 -2.10
CA ILE A 50 -8.74 -21.88 -2.66
C ILE A 50 -8.05 -22.22 -3.99
N VAL A 51 -7.98 -21.28 -4.93
CA VAL A 51 -7.38 -21.51 -6.27
C VAL A 51 -5.89 -21.79 -6.19
N SER A 52 -5.19 -21.15 -5.24
CA SER A 52 -3.75 -21.34 -5.05
C SER A 52 -3.40 -22.58 -4.21
N GLY A 53 -4.40 -23.31 -3.71
CA GLY A 53 -4.18 -24.51 -2.90
C GLY A 53 -3.49 -24.20 -1.57
N LEU A 54 -3.80 -23.05 -0.94
CA LEU A 54 -3.31 -22.75 0.39
C LEU A 54 -3.88 -23.75 1.42
N PRO A 55 -3.20 -23.93 2.59
CA PRO A 55 -3.72 -24.78 3.66
C PRO A 55 -5.16 -24.44 4.04
N SER A 56 -5.95 -25.44 4.40
CA SER A 56 -7.36 -25.26 4.80
C SER A 56 -7.53 -24.26 5.93
N GLU A 57 -6.60 -24.22 6.87
CA GLU A 57 -6.59 -23.29 8.01
C GLU A 57 -6.48 -21.82 7.55
N VAL A 58 -5.82 -21.58 6.41
CA VAL A 58 -5.72 -20.22 5.82
C VAL A 58 -7.03 -19.85 5.13
N VAL A 59 -7.70 -20.79 4.48
CA VAL A 59 -9.01 -20.56 3.87
C VAL A 59 -10.05 -20.27 4.95
N GLU A 60 -10.04 -21.03 6.06
CA GLU A 60 -10.98 -20.88 7.18
C GLU A 60 -10.89 -19.52 7.89
N ILE A 61 -9.75 -18.85 7.84
CA ILE A 61 -9.58 -17.50 8.43
C ILE A 61 -9.79 -16.36 7.43
N ALA A 62 -10.17 -16.64 6.19
CA ALA A 62 -10.25 -15.63 5.14
C ALA A 62 -11.23 -14.49 5.45
N ASP A 63 -12.29 -14.75 6.20
CA ASP A 63 -13.25 -13.77 6.71
C ASP A 63 -12.73 -12.94 7.90
N GLN A 64 -11.61 -13.34 8.49
CA GLN A 64 -10.99 -12.72 9.67
C GLN A 64 -9.68 -12.01 9.33
N VAL A 65 -9.21 -12.08 8.08
CA VAL A 65 -8.02 -11.34 7.66
C VAL A 65 -8.33 -9.85 7.66
N LEU A 66 -7.37 -9.06 8.06
CA LEU A 66 -7.46 -7.62 8.20
C LEU A 66 -8.58 -7.16 9.14
N ASP A 67 -8.36 -6.05 9.77
CA ASP A 67 -9.30 -5.38 10.65
C ASP A 67 -9.53 -3.95 10.14
N PRO A 68 -10.77 -3.50 9.87
CA PRO A 68 -11.02 -2.16 9.38
C PRO A 68 -10.62 -1.04 10.36
N ASP A 69 -10.44 -1.35 11.64
CA ASP A 69 -9.98 -0.37 12.65
C ASP A 69 -8.45 -0.34 12.82
N THR A 70 -7.73 -1.22 12.12
CA THR A 70 -6.26 -1.28 12.15
C THR A 70 -5.64 -0.47 11.00
N LEU A 71 -4.55 0.27 11.32
CA LEU A 71 -3.79 1.05 10.34
C LEU A 71 -3.33 0.16 9.17
N THR A 72 -3.76 0.52 7.95
CA THR A 72 -3.53 -0.27 6.75
C THR A 72 -2.55 0.41 5.81
N LEU A 73 -1.40 -0.24 5.61
CA LEU A 73 -0.46 0.14 4.55
C LEU A 73 -0.83 -0.55 3.23
N GLY A 74 -0.68 0.14 2.13
CA GLY A 74 -0.88 -0.41 0.79
C GLY A 74 0.37 -0.28 -0.08
N PHE A 75 0.74 -1.37 -0.75
CA PHE A 75 1.77 -1.36 -1.79
C PHE A 75 1.23 -2.13 -2.99
N ALA A 76 0.92 -1.43 -4.09
CA ALA A 76 0.37 -2.07 -5.27
C ALA A 76 0.96 -1.52 -6.57
N ARG A 77 1.75 -2.36 -7.24
CA ARG A 77 2.46 -2.01 -8.47
C ARG A 77 3.09 -3.24 -9.15
N ARG A 78 3.73 -3.04 -10.29
CA ARG A 78 4.56 -4.08 -10.90
C ARG A 78 5.72 -4.46 -9.97
N PHE A 79 5.92 -5.75 -9.77
CA PHE A 79 7.05 -6.29 -9.04
C PHE A 79 8.26 -6.38 -9.99
N VAL A 80 9.12 -5.37 -9.90
CA VAL A 80 10.38 -5.25 -10.63
C VAL A 80 11.44 -4.66 -9.69
N PRO A 81 12.74 -4.99 -9.86
CA PRO A 81 13.78 -4.64 -8.87
C PRO A 81 13.83 -3.17 -8.48
N TYR A 82 13.77 -2.25 -9.45
CA TYR A 82 13.91 -0.82 -9.14
C TYR A 82 12.74 -0.24 -8.31
N LYS A 83 11.60 -0.93 -8.25
CA LYS A 83 10.47 -0.56 -7.39
C LYS A 83 10.68 -0.96 -5.93
N ARG A 84 11.68 -1.75 -5.67
CA ARG A 84 12.10 -2.25 -4.35
C ARG A 84 10.93 -2.73 -3.47
N PRO A 85 10.08 -3.63 -3.99
CA PRO A 85 8.92 -4.11 -3.22
C PRO A 85 9.31 -4.87 -1.96
N ASP A 86 10.56 -5.32 -1.85
CA ASP A 86 11.11 -6.06 -0.73
C ASP A 86 11.93 -5.19 0.25
N LEU A 87 11.91 -3.85 0.12
CA LEU A 87 12.65 -2.96 1.02
C LEU A 87 12.23 -3.14 2.50
N LEU A 88 10.95 -3.38 2.77
CA LEU A 88 10.45 -3.73 4.11
C LEU A 88 10.99 -5.08 4.63
N LEU A 89 11.41 -5.99 3.77
CA LEU A 89 11.99 -7.28 4.17
C LEU A 89 13.48 -7.20 4.51
N TYR A 90 14.06 -5.99 4.55
CA TYR A 90 15.44 -5.80 4.97
C TYR A 90 15.66 -6.16 6.45
N ASP A 91 14.68 -5.83 7.31
CA ASP A 91 14.64 -6.26 8.71
C ASP A 91 13.32 -7.01 8.99
N PRO A 92 13.25 -8.30 8.62
CA PRO A 92 12.03 -9.08 8.73
C PRO A 92 11.56 -9.26 10.18
N GLU A 93 12.48 -9.36 11.14
CA GLU A 93 12.13 -9.49 12.55
C GLU A 93 11.50 -8.21 13.10
N ARG A 94 12.01 -7.05 12.70
CA ARG A 94 11.42 -5.77 13.05
C ARG A 94 10.04 -5.60 12.43
N LEU A 95 9.91 -5.99 11.17
CA LEU A 95 8.61 -5.96 10.49
C LEU A 95 7.58 -6.82 11.21
N VAL A 96 7.93 -8.05 11.60
CA VAL A 96 7.04 -8.92 12.39
C VAL A 96 6.60 -8.24 13.68
N ARG A 97 7.55 -7.67 14.45
CA ARG A 97 7.24 -6.99 15.71
C ARG A 97 6.28 -5.81 15.53
N ILE A 98 6.41 -5.06 14.44
CA ILE A 98 5.53 -3.93 14.12
C ILE A 98 4.13 -4.43 13.73
N LEU A 99 4.04 -5.39 12.84
CA LEU A 99 2.78 -5.97 12.37
C LEU A 99 1.96 -6.62 13.48
N THR A 100 2.64 -7.28 14.43
CA THR A 100 2.00 -8.02 15.52
C THR A 100 1.98 -7.28 16.85
N ASN A 101 2.24 -5.98 16.86
CA ASN A 101 2.17 -5.16 18.06
C ASN A 101 0.74 -5.16 18.61
N SER A 102 0.57 -5.49 19.88
CA SER A 102 -0.76 -5.60 20.50
C SER A 102 -1.43 -4.27 20.83
N GLU A 103 -0.64 -3.20 21.00
CA GLU A 103 -1.17 -1.87 21.34
C GLU A 103 -1.43 -1.04 20.08
N HIS A 104 -0.56 -1.17 19.09
CA HIS A 104 -0.62 -0.44 17.83
C HIS A 104 -0.39 -1.39 16.65
N PRO A 105 -1.36 -2.28 16.38
CA PRO A 105 -1.23 -3.22 15.28
C PRO A 105 -1.20 -2.49 13.93
N LEU A 106 -0.48 -3.09 13.00
CA LEU A 106 -0.37 -2.60 11.63
C LEU A 106 -0.66 -3.74 10.67
N GLN A 107 -1.27 -3.43 9.55
CA GLN A 107 -1.52 -4.42 8.50
C GLN A 107 -1.05 -3.91 7.14
N LEU A 108 -0.69 -4.85 6.26
CA LEU A 108 -0.09 -4.54 4.96
C LEU A 108 -0.79 -5.30 3.85
N VAL A 109 -1.25 -4.58 2.86
CA VAL A 109 -1.81 -5.15 1.63
C VAL A 109 -0.85 -4.92 0.48
N LEU A 110 -0.33 -6.02 -0.04
CA LEU A 110 0.53 -6.05 -1.21
C LEU A 110 -0.29 -6.52 -2.41
N ALA A 111 -0.14 -5.86 -3.54
CA ALA A 111 -0.76 -6.31 -4.78
C ALA A 111 0.14 -6.03 -5.98
N GLY A 112 0.16 -6.94 -6.94
CA GLY A 112 0.97 -6.70 -8.12
C GLY A 112 1.18 -7.94 -8.97
N LYS A 113 1.89 -7.73 -10.07
CA LYS A 113 2.29 -8.77 -11.01
C LYS A 113 3.74 -8.54 -11.42
N ALA A 114 4.47 -9.61 -11.64
CA ALA A 114 5.73 -9.58 -12.35
C ALA A 114 5.46 -9.83 -13.86
N PRO A 115 6.26 -9.24 -14.76
CA PRO A 115 6.22 -9.61 -16.16
C PRO A 115 6.45 -11.13 -16.35
N PRO A 116 5.84 -11.77 -17.37
CA PRO A 116 5.89 -13.23 -17.52
C PRO A 116 7.30 -13.85 -17.59
N PHE A 117 8.26 -13.10 -18.12
CA PHE A 117 9.65 -13.54 -18.27
C PHE A 117 10.61 -12.88 -17.29
N ASP A 118 10.11 -12.14 -16.29
CA ASP A 118 10.92 -11.47 -15.27
C ASP A 118 11.05 -12.37 -14.04
N GLU A 119 12.09 -13.20 -14.04
CA GLU A 119 12.38 -14.10 -12.91
C GLU A 119 12.76 -13.33 -11.63
N ALA A 120 13.40 -12.16 -11.77
CA ALA A 120 13.71 -11.32 -10.63
C ALA A 120 12.43 -10.79 -9.96
N GLY A 121 11.48 -10.27 -10.74
CA GLY A 121 10.18 -9.83 -10.25
C GLY A 121 9.37 -10.96 -9.62
N LYS A 122 9.38 -12.17 -10.19
CA LYS A 122 8.75 -13.35 -9.59
C LYS A 122 9.41 -13.73 -8.26
N GLY A 123 10.73 -13.65 -8.19
CA GLY A 123 11.49 -13.90 -6.96
C GLY A 123 11.10 -12.93 -5.83
N LEU A 124 10.82 -11.66 -6.15
CA LEU A 124 10.33 -10.68 -5.19
C LEU A 124 8.95 -11.05 -4.63
N ILE A 125 8.04 -11.53 -5.48
CA ILE A 125 6.73 -12.04 -5.05
C ILE A 125 6.92 -13.27 -4.14
N GLN A 126 7.79 -14.19 -4.54
CA GLN A 126 8.07 -15.39 -3.76
C GLN A 126 8.67 -15.08 -2.38
N LYS A 127 9.55 -14.08 -2.26
CA LYS A 127 10.08 -13.63 -0.96
C LYS A 127 8.94 -13.22 -0.02
N TRP A 128 7.97 -12.44 -0.49
CA TRP A 128 6.81 -12.04 0.30
C TRP A 128 5.93 -13.23 0.69
N ALA A 129 5.64 -14.13 -0.25
CA ALA A 129 4.85 -15.32 0.06
C ALA A 129 5.51 -16.20 1.12
N GLN A 130 6.83 -16.41 1.02
CA GLN A 130 7.61 -17.16 2.01
C GLN A 130 7.64 -16.46 3.37
N PHE A 131 7.84 -15.14 3.41
CA PHE A 131 7.81 -14.36 4.66
C PHE A 131 6.46 -14.47 5.37
N ILE A 132 5.35 -14.30 4.65
CA ILE A 132 3.99 -14.42 5.20
C ILE A 132 3.77 -15.83 5.77
N GLN A 133 4.16 -16.86 5.02
CA GLN A 133 3.99 -18.26 5.43
C GLN A 133 4.86 -18.62 6.63
N GLN A 134 6.16 -18.27 6.60
CA GLN A 134 7.12 -18.61 7.66
C GLN A 134 6.75 -18.01 9.01
N HIS A 135 6.20 -16.80 9.01
CA HIS A 135 5.80 -16.10 10.23
C HIS A 135 4.31 -16.18 10.54
N ASN A 136 3.54 -16.94 9.75
CA ASN A 136 2.09 -17.10 9.91
C ASN A 136 1.34 -15.76 10.00
N LEU A 137 1.65 -14.84 9.06
CA LEU A 137 1.17 -13.45 9.09
C LEU A 137 -0.12 -13.21 8.28
N TYR A 138 -0.86 -14.24 7.89
CA TYR A 138 -2.04 -14.10 7.02
C TYR A 138 -3.13 -13.16 7.56
N ARG A 139 -3.16 -12.91 8.86
CA ARG A 139 -4.07 -11.91 9.46
C ARG A 139 -3.62 -10.47 9.30
N HIS A 140 -2.31 -10.25 9.07
CA HIS A 140 -1.69 -8.92 9.04
C HIS A 140 -1.13 -8.53 7.68
N VAL A 141 -0.71 -9.49 6.88
CA VAL A 141 -0.08 -9.25 5.58
C VAL A 141 -0.72 -10.11 4.51
N LEU A 142 -1.24 -9.48 3.48
CA LEU A 142 -1.80 -10.19 2.33
C LEU A 142 -1.09 -9.79 1.04
N PHE A 143 -0.73 -10.79 0.25
CA PHE A 143 -0.36 -10.59 -1.15
C PHE A 143 -1.54 -10.98 -2.04
N LEU A 144 -2.07 -10.00 -2.79
CA LEU A 144 -3.18 -10.20 -3.71
C LEU A 144 -2.65 -10.33 -5.14
N SER A 145 -2.84 -11.49 -5.71
CA SER A 145 -2.58 -11.76 -7.13
C SER A 145 -3.66 -11.11 -8.01
N ASP A 146 -3.51 -11.24 -9.33
CA ASP A 146 -4.48 -10.70 -10.29
C ASP A 146 -4.75 -9.20 -10.17
N TYR A 147 -3.71 -8.44 -9.87
CA TYR A 147 -3.79 -6.99 -9.78
C TYR A 147 -4.47 -6.39 -11.01
N ASP A 148 -5.63 -5.79 -10.79
CA ASP A 148 -6.52 -5.22 -11.79
C ASP A 148 -7.02 -3.82 -11.38
N MET A 149 -7.83 -3.18 -12.21
CA MET A 149 -8.35 -1.85 -11.95
C MET A 149 -9.32 -1.82 -10.77
N LEU A 150 -10.13 -2.86 -10.58
CA LEU A 150 -11.10 -2.93 -9.49
C LEU A 150 -10.40 -3.05 -8.13
N LEU A 151 -9.34 -3.88 -8.05
CA LEU A 151 -8.50 -3.96 -6.87
C LEU A 151 -7.80 -2.62 -6.59
N THR A 152 -7.27 -1.98 -7.64
CA THR A 152 -6.64 -0.66 -7.52
C THR A 152 -7.61 0.38 -6.96
N GLU A 153 -8.84 0.42 -7.48
CA GLU A 153 -9.88 1.36 -7.03
C GLU A 153 -10.16 1.21 -5.53
N ASN A 154 -10.36 -0.02 -5.06
CA ASN A 154 -10.61 -0.29 -3.65
C ASN A 154 -9.39 0.07 -2.77
N LEU A 155 -8.18 -0.28 -3.21
CA LEU A 155 -6.94 0.03 -2.48
C LEU A 155 -6.74 1.54 -2.30
N VAL A 156 -6.81 2.32 -3.39
CA VAL A 156 -6.53 3.77 -3.30
C VAL A 156 -7.59 4.54 -2.50
N GLN A 157 -8.78 3.97 -2.32
CA GLN A 157 -9.82 4.54 -1.49
C GLN A 157 -9.72 4.11 -0.02
N GLY A 158 -9.26 2.89 0.25
CA GLY A 158 -9.39 2.28 1.58
C GLY A 158 -8.11 2.22 2.41
N VAL A 159 -6.92 2.21 1.82
CA VAL A 159 -5.66 2.19 2.60
C VAL A 159 -5.39 3.54 3.29
N ASP A 160 -4.76 3.51 4.44
CA ASP A 160 -4.43 4.71 5.20
C ASP A 160 -3.11 5.33 4.74
N VAL A 161 -2.11 4.49 4.45
CA VAL A 161 -0.81 4.94 3.97
C VAL A 161 -0.41 4.15 2.72
N TRP A 162 0.03 4.86 1.71
CA TRP A 162 0.54 4.28 0.47
C TRP A 162 2.06 4.25 0.45
N LEU A 163 2.61 3.05 0.31
CA LEU A 163 4.05 2.85 0.21
C LEU A 163 4.51 2.94 -1.25
N ASN A 164 5.55 3.71 -1.48
CA ASN A 164 6.15 3.85 -2.80
C ASN A 164 7.65 4.01 -2.67
N THR A 165 8.39 2.95 -2.94
CA THR A 165 9.82 2.81 -2.66
C THR A 165 10.68 2.64 -3.92
N PRO A 166 10.44 3.40 -5.02
CA PRO A 166 11.24 3.25 -6.22
C PRO A 166 12.67 3.71 -5.94
N ARG A 167 13.60 3.21 -6.74
CA ARG A 167 14.95 3.75 -6.77
C ARG A 167 14.97 5.02 -7.63
N ARG A 168 15.44 6.13 -7.06
CA ARG A 168 15.58 7.40 -7.78
C ARG A 168 16.70 7.33 -8.81
N PRO A 169 16.55 7.87 -10.04
CA PRO A 169 15.42 8.69 -10.55
C PRO A 169 14.43 7.91 -11.44
N TRP A 170 14.16 6.65 -11.15
CA TRP A 170 13.49 5.74 -12.10
C TRP A 170 11.95 5.79 -12.03
N GLU A 171 11.38 6.55 -11.11
CA GLU A 171 9.94 6.78 -11.08
C GLU A 171 9.60 8.06 -11.83
N ALA A 172 9.09 7.93 -13.04
CA ALA A 172 8.76 9.11 -13.87
C ALA A 172 7.62 9.97 -13.29
N SER A 173 6.65 9.37 -12.63
CA SER A 173 5.52 10.10 -12.03
C SER A 173 5.01 9.44 -10.74
N GLY A 174 4.45 8.22 -10.79
CA GLY A 174 3.91 7.56 -9.59
C GLY A 174 2.48 7.99 -9.24
N THR A 175 1.58 8.06 -10.22
CA THR A 175 0.21 8.59 -10.07
C THR A 175 -0.68 7.87 -9.06
N SER A 176 -0.31 6.67 -8.59
CA SER A 176 -1.07 5.95 -7.57
C SER A 176 -1.12 6.69 -6.24
N GLY A 177 0.00 7.29 -5.81
CA GLY A 177 0.06 8.11 -4.61
C GLY A 177 -0.86 9.33 -4.67
N MET A 178 -0.96 9.98 -5.84
CA MET A 178 -1.93 11.07 -6.05
C MET A 178 -3.37 10.62 -5.80
N LYS A 179 -3.73 9.42 -6.30
CA LYS A 179 -5.06 8.85 -6.12
C LYS A 179 -5.37 8.54 -4.67
N VAL A 180 -4.40 8.05 -3.92
CA VAL A 180 -4.55 7.81 -2.48
C VAL A 180 -4.75 9.13 -1.74
N LEU A 181 -3.94 10.14 -2.03
CA LEU A 181 -4.02 11.44 -1.37
C LEU A 181 -5.38 12.11 -1.55
N VAL A 182 -5.94 12.11 -2.78
CA VAL A 182 -7.27 12.70 -3.04
C VAL A 182 -8.42 11.91 -2.40
N ASN A 183 -8.18 10.68 -1.95
CA ASN A 183 -9.12 9.88 -1.17
C ASN A 183 -8.87 9.99 0.35
N GLY A 184 -7.98 10.87 0.78
CA GLY A 184 -7.70 11.14 2.19
C GLY A 184 -6.76 10.14 2.86
N GLY A 185 -6.00 9.34 2.09
CA GLY A 185 -4.88 8.57 2.58
C GLY A 185 -3.58 9.38 2.53
N LEU A 186 -2.55 8.93 3.22
CA LEU A 186 -1.23 9.54 3.26
C LEU A 186 -0.24 8.80 2.36
N ASN A 187 0.91 9.41 2.08
CA ASN A 187 1.98 8.74 1.34
C ASN A 187 3.23 8.58 2.21
N LEU A 188 3.86 7.41 2.13
CA LEU A 188 5.23 7.19 2.55
C LEU A 188 6.01 6.79 1.29
N SER A 189 6.74 7.72 0.73
CA SER A 189 7.29 7.57 -0.62
C SER A 189 8.69 8.13 -0.75
N GLU A 190 9.48 7.48 -1.59
CA GLU A 190 10.74 8.03 -2.09
C GLU A 190 10.50 9.41 -2.71
N LEU A 191 11.45 10.33 -2.50
CA LEU A 191 11.48 11.67 -3.12
C LEU A 191 11.81 11.56 -4.62
N ASP A 192 10.89 10.95 -5.37
CA ASP A 192 11.01 10.75 -6.81
C ASP A 192 9.65 10.96 -7.50
N GLY A 193 9.68 11.22 -8.81
CA GLY A 193 8.47 11.52 -9.57
C GLY A 193 7.69 12.69 -8.97
N TRP A 194 6.35 12.55 -8.93
CA TRP A 194 5.48 13.61 -8.41
C TRP A 194 5.73 13.97 -6.94
N TRP A 195 6.19 12.98 -6.14
CA TRP A 195 6.38 13.19 -4.71
C TRP A 195 7.52 14.14 -4.40
N ALA A 196 8.55 14.19 -5.27
CA ALA A 196 9.62 15.18 -5.15
C ALA A 196 9.13 16.63 -5.29
N GLU A 197 7.99 16.84 -5.98
CA GLU A 197 7.38 18.16 -6.19
C GLU A 197 6.29 18.48 -5.16
N ALA A 198 5.54 17.48 -4.70
CA ALA A 198 4.32 17.67 -3.93
C ALA A 198 4.46 17.35 -2.44
N PHE A 199 5.59 16.81 -2.00
CA PHE A 199 5.79 16.45 -0.62
C PHE A 199 5.71 17.65 0.31
N THR A 200 4.88 17.52 1.34
CA THR A 200 4.91 18.33 2.56
C THR A 200 4.65 17.41 3.76
N PRO A 201 5.12 17.76 4.97
CA PRO A 201 4.94 16.91 6.17
C PRO A 201 3.47 16.67 6.55
N GLU A 202 2.55 17.51 6.07
CA GLU A 202 1.12 17.40 6.35
C GLU A 202 0.44 16.27 5.58
N VAL A 203 1.05 15.80 4.48
CA VAL A 203 0.43 14.81 3.57
C VAL A 203 1.16 13.47 3.53
N GLY A 204 2.21 13.31 4.36
CA GLY A 204 2.92 12.04 4.47
C GLY A 204 4.40 12.18 4.82
N TRP A 205 5.16 11.18 4.44
CA TRP A 205 6.58 11.07 4.76
C TRP A 205 7.43 10.91 3.49
N ALA A 206 8.60 11.51 3.51
CA ALA A 206 9.61 11.34 2.49
C ALA A 206 10.59 10.23 2.88
N LEU A 207 10.91 9.38 1.92
CA LEU A 207 12.01 8.42 1.99
C LEU A 207 13.13 8.90 1.06
N GLY A 208 14.37 8.60 1.43
CA GLY A 208 15.54 9.03 0.68
C GLY A 208 15.94 10.48 0.92
N ASP A 209 17.12 10.85 0.43
CA ASP A 209 17.70 12.19 0.55
C ASP A 209 17.52 13.05 -0.71
N GLY A 210 16.77 12.53 -1.69
CA GLY A 210 16.54 13.19 -2.98
C GLY A 210 17.73 13.13 -3.95
N GLN A 211 18.77 12.33 -3.65
CA GLN A 211 19.91 12.12 -4.55
C GLN A 211 19.71 10.84 -5.38
N GLU A 212 20.50 10.75 -6.46
CA GLU A 212 20.52 9.55 -7.31
C GLU A 212 21.61 8.60 -6.80
N HIS A 213 21.20 7.45 -6.29
CA HIS A 213 22.11 6.48 -5.67
C HIS A 213 22.42 5.26 -6.54
N GLY A 214 21.78 5.11 -7.69
CA GLY A 214 21.95 3.95 -8.56
C GLY A 214 21.61 2.63 -7.86
N ASP A 215 22.39 1.57 -8.14
CA ASP A 215 22.21 0.22 -7.58
C ASP A 215 23.17 -0.04 -6.39
N ASP A 216 23.26 0.89 -5.43
CA ASP A 216 24.13 0.73 -4.27
C ASP A 216 23.40 0.02 -3.12
N PRO A 217 23.80 -1.23 -2.75
CA PRO A 217 23.16 -1.97 -1.66
C PRO A 217 23.31 -1.31 -0.29
N ALA A 218 24.36 -0.51 -0.07
CA ALA A 218 24.56 0.14 1.22
C ALA A 218 23.56 1.31 1.41
N LEU A 219 23.19 1.96 0.32
CA LEU A 219 22.18 3.02 0.34
C LEU A 219 20.77 2.43 0.43
N ASP A 220 20.49 1.32 -0.26
CA ASP A 220 19.25 0.56 -0.05
C ASP A 220 19.09 0.15 1.42
N ALA A 221 20.19 -0.27 2.07
CA ALA A 221 20.19 -0.59 3.49
C ALA A 221 19.86 0.61 4.37
N ALA A 222 20.47 1.76 4.10
CA ALA A 222 20.23 2.99 4.85
C ALA A 222 18.77 3.47 4.72
N GLU A 223 18.22 3.42 3.51
CA GLU A 223 16.82 3.77 3.27
C GLU A 223 15.85 2.76 3.89
N ALA A 224 16.17 1.46 3.87
CA ALA A 224 15.39 0.46 4.58
C ALA A 224 15.33 0.70 6.08
N ILE A 225 16.44 1.16 6.69
CA ILE A 225 16.47 1.55 8.11
C ILE A 225 15.61 2.79 8.37
N ALA A 226 15.64 3.76 7.46
CA ALA A 226 14.86 5.00 7.57
C ALA A 226 13.35 4.78 7.37
N LEU A 227 12.97 3.72 6.67
CA LEU A 227 11.58 3.35 6.41
C LEU A 227 10.84 2.90 7.68
N TYR A 228 11.57 2.42 8.68
CA TYR A 228 11.06 1.97 9.98
C TYR A 228 11.10 3.06 11.06
#